data_bf42cc1576795f07e6ea1c535b4f2848
#
_entry.id   bf42cc1576795f07e6ea1c535b4f2848
#
_cell.length_a   1.000
_cell.length_b   1.000
_cell.length_c   1.000
_cell.angle_alpha   90.00
_cell.angle_beta   90.00
_cell.angle_gamma   90.00
#
_symmetry.space_group_name_H-M   'P 1'
#
loop_
_entity.id
_entity.type
_entity.pdbx_description
1 polymer ?
#
loop_
_entity_poly.entity_id
_entity_poly.type
_entity_poly.pdbx_seq_one_letter_code
_entity_poly.pdbx_strand_id
1 'polypeptide(L)'
;MELTTARKKKMLFLRANPRKTGFSEGLFNLFVNGAKEFAEIVDIDLTKVPLSPCYGCYHCWTNTPGTCIQNDAMSSIIDHFKTSDLMVIATPLYAFGVSSYCKMFLERTFPLLAPGIVLNDKKLELNKLRFPDCKPSSMAVLMVGGLKSAAHAEGALKSLESYAEGFGMNFGGALVRTESFILQFAGTKPKTIKNIEHAFQQAGAEFAVSECISKQICDKAALQLAPDIDYFEKYSNIYWQYASDVSKRGGTIDEAKELTNRDPWILMHEMSRSIDPVATSGLKATFQFEFPDIGKVFTITVNKGKSLITETAADKPDIVIKSSSHIWVGILQRELDPLKQFANGEIVLSGDKSLFRKLHLYFPPPGL
;
A
#
# COMPACT_ATOMS: atom_id res chain seq x y z
N MET A 1 23.09 -2.48 42.79
CA MET A 1 22.94 -3.27 41.52
C MET A 1 22.54 -2.29 40.45
N GLU A 2 23.54 -1.67 39.79
CA GLU A 2 23.28 -0.73 38.68
C GLU A 2 22.58 -1.48 37.57
N LEU A 3 21.37 -1.09 37.23
CA LEU A 3 20.69 -1.50 36.00
C LEU A 3 21.52 -0.94 34.84
N THR A 4 22.42 -1.74 34.29
CA THR A 4 23.02 -1.46 32.98
C THR A 4 21.87 -1.36 31.98
N THR A 5 21.46 -0.14 31.64
CA THR A 5 20.54 0.10 30.53
C THR A 5 21.19 -0.46 29.26
N ALA A 6 20.69 -1.60 28.80
CA ALA A 6 21.16 -2.20 27.55
C ALA A 6 21.13 -1.14 26.44
N ARG A 7 22.21 -1.01 25.67
CA ARG A 7 22.30 -0.10 24.53
C ARG A 7 21.14 -0.36 23.57
N LYS A 8 20.42 0.70 23.17
CA LYS A 8 19.43 0.57 22.08
C LYS A 8 20.13 0.04 20.82
N LYS A 9 19.49 -0.91 20.15
CA LYS A 9 19.96 -1.38 18.84
C LYS A 9 19.98 -0.23 17.84
N LYS A 10 20.96 -0.23 16.94
CA LYS A 10 21.05 0.73 15.83
C LYS A 10 20.45 0.13 14.59
N MET A 11 19.50 0.80 13.97
CA MET A 11 18.77 0.34 12.78
C MET A 11 19.10 1.24 11.60
N LEU A 12 19.69 0.67 10.55
CA LEU A 12 19.86 1.32 9.25
C LEU A 12 18.56 1.19 8.47
N PHE A 13 17.88 2.32 8.24
CA PHE A 13 16.65 2.40 7.47
C PHE A 13 16.93 3.06 6.11
N LEU A 14 16.80 2.31 5.02
CA LEU A 14 17.12 2.75 3.65
C LEU A 14 15.84 3.02 2.88
N ARG A 15 15.59 4.29 2.54
CA ARG A 15 14.46 4.70 1.71
C ARG A 15 14.87 4.73 0.25
N ALA A 16 14.24 3.88 -0.56
CA ALA A 16 14.47 3.80 -2.00
C ALA A 16 13.23 4.23 -2.82
N ASN A 17 12.34 5.04 -2.23
CA ASN A 17 11.13 5.53 -2.87
C ASN A 17 11.38 6.92 -3.48
N PRO A 18 11.35 7.08 -4.82
CA PRO A 18 11.56 8.39 -5.47
C PRO A 18 10.39 9.35 -5.25
N ARG A 19 9.17 8.84 -5.00
CA ARG A 19 7.98 9.65 -4.78
C ARG A 19 7.83 10.00 -3.30
N LYS A 20 8.11 11.27 -2.93
CA LYS A 20 8.09 11.74 -1.54
C LYS A 20 6.71 12.16 -1.02
N THR A 21 5.79 12.44 -1.93
CA THR A 21 4.40 12.72 -1.60
C THR A 21 3.56 11.50 -1.95
N GLY A 22 2.94 10.87 -0.98
CA GLY A 22 2.08 9.72 -1.24
C GLY A 22 2.05 8.72 -0.10
N PHE A 23 1.18 7.74 -0.25
CA PHE A 23 0.84 6.79 0.79
C PHE A 23 2.03 5.91 1.24
N SER A 24 2.90 5.52 0.30
CA SER A 24 4.08 4.68 0.63
C SER A 24 4.98 5.34 1.67
N GLU A 25 5.23 6.65 1.52
CA GLU A 25 6.08 7.39 2.44
C GLU A 25 5.44 7.50 3.82
N GLY A 26 4.11 7.68 3.87
CA GLY A 26 3.33 7.63 5.12
C GLY A 26 3.51 6.32 5.88
N LEU A 27 3.40 5.17 5.18
CA LEU A 27 3.60 3.85 5.77
C LEU A 27 5.04 3.65 6.29
N PHE A 28 6.04 4.11 5.53
CA PHE A 28 7.44 4.03 5.95
C PHE A 28 7.69 4.87 7.22
N ASN A 29 7.08 6.06 7.30
CA ASN A 29 7.17 6.90 8.50
C ASN A 29 6.49 6.26 9.70
N LEU A 30 5.36 5.56 9.52
CA LEU A 30 4.70 4.81 10.60
C LEU A 30 5.59 3.69 11.16
N PHE A 31 6.27 2.95 10.29
CA PHE A 31 7.24 1.93 10.71
C PHE A 31 8.37 2.56 11.53
N VAL A 32 8.99 3.63 11.04
CA VAL A 32 10.06 4.35 11.75
C VAL A 32 9.54 4.87 13.09
N ASN A 33 8.31 5.41 13.14
CA ASN A 33 7.71 5.90 14.37
C ASN A 33 7.51 4.80 15.43
N GLY A 34 7.17 3.57 14.99
CA GLY A 34 7.11 2.42 15.89
C GLY A 34 8.49 1.97 16.37
N ALA A 35 9.49 1.97 15.48
CA ALA A 35 10.83 1.48 15.79
C ALA A 35 11.64 2.42 16.70
N LYS A 36 11.49 3.75 16.57
CA LYS A 36 12.32 4.75 17.26
C LYS A 36 12.25 4.73 18.79
N GLU A 37 11.21 4.13 19.35
CA GLU A 37 11.09 3.95 20.80
C GLU A 37 12.08 2.90 21.31
N PHE A 38 12.41 1.91 20.48
CA PHE A 38 13.20 0.72 20.83
C PHE A 38 14.59 0.69 20.18
N ALA A 39 14.81 1.45 19.09
CA ALA A 39 16.07 1.49 18.36
C ALA A 39 16.51 2.94 18.05
N GLU A 40 17.82 3.13 17.87
CA GLU A 40 18.40 4.32 17.24
C GLU A 40 18.27 4.18 15.73
N ILE A 41 17.64 5.14 15.06
CA ILE A 41 17.36 5.05 13.62
C ILE A 41 18.38 5.89 12.84
N VAL A 42 19.10 5.24 11.92
CA VAL A 42 19.87 5.89 10.86
C VAL A 42 19.03 5.84 9.59
N ASP A 43 18.33 6.91 9.30
CA ASP A 43 17.37 6.99 8.18
C ASP A 43 18.05 7.66 6.97
N ILE A 44 18.30 6.89 5.92
CA ILE A 44 18.98 7.35 4.71
C ILE A 44 18.05 7.28 3.52
N ASP A 45 17.82 8.42 2.88
CA ASP A 45 17.07 8.53 1.65
C ASP A 45 18.01 8.37 0.44
N LEU A 46 18.02 7.17 -0.14
CA LEU A 46 18.86 6.84 -1.30
C LEU A 46 18.58 7.69 -2.53
N THR A 47 17.43 8.36 -2.58
CA THR A 47 17.09 9.24 -3.71
C THR A 47 17.64 10.65 -3.58
N LYS A 48 18.14 11.00 -2.38
CA LYS A 48 18.67 12.35 -2.06
C LYS A 48 20.19 12.36 -1.91
N VAL A 49 20.80 11.19 -1.81
CA VAL A 49 22.26 11.09 -1.70
C VAL A 49 22.89 10.82 -3.07
N PRO A 50 24.07 11.39 -3.37
CA PRO A 50 24.76 11.14 -4.62
C PRO A 50 25.29 9.70 -4.64
N LEU A 51 24.64 8.84 -5.40
CA LEU A 51 25.04 7.47 -5.66
C LEU A 51 25.15 7.25 -7.17
N SER A 52 26.23 6.61 -7.61
CA SER A 52 26.40 6.16 -8.99
C SER A 52 26.27 4.64 -9.09
N PRO A 53 25.84 4.09 -10.23
CA PRO A 53 25.81 2.64 -10.45
C PRO A 53 27.18 1.99 -10.26
N CYS A 54 27.20 0.71 -9.91
CA CYS A 54 28.44 -0.06 -9.84
C CYS A 54 29.05 -0.23 -11.23
N TYR A 55 30.36 0.03 -11.39
CA TYR A 55 31.07 -0.14 -12.66
C TYR A 55 31.47 -1.61 -12.93
N GLY A 56 31.32 -2.51 -11.96
CA GLY A 56 31.80 -3.90 -12.08
C GLY A 56 33.33 -4.01 -12.23
N CYS A 57 34.09 -3.01 -11.80
CA CYS A 57 35.52 -2.91 -11.99
C CYS A 57 36.36 -3.76 -11.01
N TYR A 58 35.78 -4.29 -9.98
CA TYR A 58 36.38 -5.12 -8.93
C TYR A 58 37.59 -4.48 -8.20
N HIS A 59 37.83 -3.17 -8.31
CA HIS A 59 38.89 -2.48 -7.55
C HIS A 59 38.69 -2.68 -6.02
N CYS A 60 37.48 -2.70 -5.53
CA CYS A 60 37.16 -2.95 -4.13
C CYS A 60 37.48 -4.38 -3.64
N TRP A 61 37.87 -5.27 -4.53
CA TRP A 61 38.35 -6.61 -4.24
C TRP A 61 39.86 -6.78 -4.41
N THR A 62 40.44 -6.02 -5.31
CA THR A 62 41.85 -6.17 -5.80
C THR A 62 42.75 -5.02 -5.34
N ASN A 63 42.55 -3.84 -5.88
CA ASN A 63 43.47 -2.70 -5.69
C ASN A 63 43.20 -1.94 -4.37
N THR A 64 41.93 -1.80 -3.99
CA THR A 64 41.49 -1.09 -2.78
C THR A 64 40.54 -1.97 -1.94
N PRO A 65 41.04 -3.10 -1.41
CA PRO A 65 40.19 -4.08 -0.72
C PRO A 65 39.31 -3.44 0.37
N GLY A 66 37.99 -3.57 0.22
CA GLY A 66 37.01 -3.01 1.16
C GLY A 66 36.61 -1.54 0.87
N THR A 67 37.18 -0.89 -0.14
CA THR A 67 36.89 0.51 -0.49
C THR A 67 36.54 0.64 -1.97
N CYS A 68 35.40 1.29 -2.28
CA CYS A 68 35.04 1.55 -3.66
C CYS A 68 35.92 2.67 -4.25
N ILE A 69 36.25 2.57 -5.54
CA ILE A 69 36.98 3.61 -6.25
C ILE A 69 36.16 4.90 -6.46
N GLN A 70 34.82 4.77 -6.44
CA GLN A 70 33.92 5.90 -6.59
C GLN A 70 33.83 6.67 -5.27
N ASN A 71 34.10 7.96 -5.33
CA ASN A 71 34.01 8.88 -4.18
C ASN A 71 32.62 9.50 -4.11
N ASP A 72 31.68 8.79 -3.52
CA ASP A 72 30.30 9.22 -3.34
C ASP A 72 29.74 8.79 -1.96
N ALA A 73 28.45 9.00 -1.72
CA ALA A 73 27.81 8.71 -0.41
C ALA A 73 27.90 7.24 0.01
N MET A 74 28.27 6.30 -0.90
CA MET A 74 28.26 4.88 -0.56
C MET A 74 29.27 4.51 0.53
N SER A 75 30.40 5.22 0.64
CA SER A 75 31.38 4.97 1.72
C SER A 75 30.75 5.16 3.09
N SER A 76 30.04 6.26 3.30
CA SER A 76 29.32 6.54 4.56
C SER A 76 28.20 5.53 4.80
N ILE A 77 27.47 5.12 3.77
CA ILE A 77 26.39 4.12 3.90
C ILE A 77 26.98 2.75 4.30
N ILE A 78 28.14 2.37 3.74
CA ILE A 78 28.87 1.15 4.15
C ILE A 78 29.27 1.22 5.62
N ASP A 79 29.71 2.37 6.13
CA ASP A 79 30.06 2.53 7.53
C ASP A 79 28.84 2.43 8.44
N HIS A 80 27.71 2.98 8.03
CA HIS A 80 26.43 2.75 8.72
C HIS A 80 26.02 1.28 8.71
N PHE A 81 26.15 0.58 7.57
CA PHE A 81 25.88 -0.85 7.47
C PHE A 81 26.74 -1.65 8.47
N LYS A 82 28.05 -1.40 8.50
CA LYS A 82 28.98 -2.09 9.41
C LYS A 82 28.70 -1.86 10.89
N THR A 83 28.11 -0.72 11.23
CA THR A 83 27.88 -0.32 12.63
C THR A 83 26.43 -0.46 13.09
N SER A 84 25.53 -0.94 12.25
CA SER A 84 24.12 -1.15 12.59
C SER A 84 23.87 -2.60 13.02
N ASP A 85 22.96 -2.76 13.97
CA ASP A 85 22.52 -4.07 14.45
C ASP A 85 21.39 -4.64 13.57
N LEU A 86 20.56 -3.75 12.98
CA LEU A 86 19.40 -4.09 12.14
C LEU A 86 19.42 -3.29 10.84
N MET A 87 18.78 -3.83 9.80
CA MET A 87 18.62 -3.15 8.51
C MET A 87 17.18 -3.24 8.01
N VAL A 88 16.68 -2.17 7.42
CA VAL A 88 15.38 -2.14 6.74
C VAL A 88 15.53 -1.55 5.36
N ILE A 89 14.98 -2.20 4.35
CA ILE A 89 14.87 -1.68 2.99
C ILE A 89 13.42 -1.31 2.72
N ALA A 90 13.14 -0.03 2.48
CA ALA A 90 11.84 0.50 2.12
C ALA A 90 11.85 0.90 0.63
N THR A 91 11.19 0.11 -0.21
CA THR A 91 11.23 0.24 -1.68
C THR A 91 9.83 0.12 -2.29
N PRO A 92 9.53 0.88 -3.36
CA PRO A 92 8.36 0.56 -4.18
C PRO A 92 8.64 -0.69 -5.02
N LEU A 93 7.55 -1.37 -5.40
CA LEU A 93 7.59 -2.44 -6.40
C LEU A 93 7.44 -1.81 -7.79
N TYR A 94 8.52 -1.71 -8.55
CA TYR A 94 8.57 -1.17 -9.91
C TYR A 94 9.03 -2.24 -10.89
N ALA A 95 8.32 -2.38 -12.01
CA ALA A 95 8.63 -3.38 -13.03
C ALA A 95 8.89 -4.79 -12.44
N PHE A 96 8.05 -5.19 -11.46
CA PHE A 96 8.13 -6.47 -10.74
C PHE A 96 9.42 -6.67 -9.92
N GLY A 97 10.18 -5.61 -9.69
CA GLY A 97 11.44 -5.59 -8.98
C GLY A 97 11.53 -4.46 -7.95
N VAL A 98 12.68 -4.36 -7.29
CA VAL A 98 13.02 -3.23 -6.44
C VAL A 98 13.28 -1.98 -7.29
N SER A 99 13.16 -0.78 -6.71
CA SER A 99 13.50 0.45 -7.43
C SER A 99 14.99 0.50 -7.83
N SER A 100 15.32 1.29 -8.84
CA SER A 100 16.70 1.51 -9.28
C SER A 100 17.62 2.01 -8.16
N TYR A 101 17.12 2.88 -7.29
CA TYR A 101 17.85 3.36 -6.11
C TYR A 101 18.19 2.24 -5.13
N CYS A 102 17.24 1.33 -4.88
CA CYS A 102 17.50 0.14 -4.07
C CYS A 102 18.55 -0.75 -4.76
N LYS A 103 18.39 -1.01 -6.04
CA LYS A 103 19.32 -1.86 -6.81
C LYS A 103 20.73 -1.29 -6.84
N MET A 104 20.89 0.03 -7.04
CA MET A 104 22.19 0.69 -6.94
C MET A 104 22.86 0.46 -5.59
N PHE A 105 22.12 0.64 -4.47
CA PHE A 105 22.65 0.34 -3.15
C PHE A 105 23.13 -1.12 -3.06
N LEU A 106 22.29 -2.09 -3.44
CA LEU A 106 22.63 -3.52 -3.36
C LEU A 106 23.92 -3.84 -4.15
N GLU A 107 24.07 -3.32 -5.38
CA GLU A 107 25.25 -3.54 -6.20
C GLU A 107 26.52 -2.88 -5.63
N ARG A 108 26.35 -1.75 -4.95
CA ARG A 108 27.46 -0.99 -4.38
C ARG A 108 27.96 -1.53 -3.03
N THR A 109 27.40 -2.65 -2.54
CA THR A 109 27.87 -3.35 -1.32
C THR A 109 29.04 -4.30 -1.57
N PHE A 110 29.54 -4.46 -2.77
CA PHE A 110 30.71 -5.32 -3.10
C PHE A 110 31.95 -5.07 -2.24
N PRO A 111 32.27 -3.85 -1.77
CA PRO A 111 33.37 -3.64 -0.82
C PRO A 111 33.26 -4.47 0.48
N LEU A 112 32.05 -4.83 0.89
CA LEU A 112 31.79 -5.67 2.06
C LEU A 112 32.11 -7.16 1.82
N LEU A 113 32.32 -7.55 0.57
CA LEU A 113 32.63 -8.91 0.16
C LEU A 113 34.11 -9.05 -0.22
N ALA A 114 34.62 -10.27 -0.17
CA ALA A 114 35.95 -10.65 -0.65
C ALA A 114 35.84 -11.63 -1.83
N PRO A 115 36.87 -11.75 -2.70
CA PRO A 115 36.80 -12.58 -3.91
C PRO A 115 36.79 -14.10 -3.63
N GLY A 116 36.92 -14.54 -2.38
CA GLY A 116 36.82 -15.95 -2.02
C GLY A 116 35.41 -16.48 -2.07
N ILE A 117 35.25 -17.75 -2.43
CA ILE A 117 33.96 -18.46 -2.45
C ILE A 117 33.86 -19.34 -1.20
N VAL A 118 32.68 -19.34 -0.58
CA VAL A 118 32.30 -20.25 0.51
C VAL A 118 30.96 -20.90 0.14
N LEU A 119 30.71 -22.08 0.68
CA LEU A 119 29.42 -22.76 0.57
C LEU A 119 28.61 -22.52 1.84
N ASN A 120 27.34 -22.18 1.69
CA ASN A 120 26.39 -22.17 2.81
C ASN A 120 25.88 -23.59 3.12
N ASP A 121 25.03 -23.73 4.13
CA ASP A 121 24.45 -25.02 4.55
C ASP A 121 23.62 -25.71 3.45
N LYS A 122 23.12 -24.94 2.49
CA LYS A 122 22.38 -25.43 1.32
C LYS A 122 23.31 -25.80 0.14
N LYS A 123 24.65 -25.73 0.34
CA LYS A 123 25.67 -25.90 -0.70
C LYS A 123 25.59 -24.92 -1.86
N LEU A 124 25.08 -23.73 -1.59
CA LEU A 124 25.09 -22.62 -2.56
C LEU A 124 26.37 -21.81 -2.39
N GLU A 125 26.95 -21.39 -3.52
CA GLU A 125 28.15 -20.58 -3.55
C GLU A 125 27.83 -19.14 -3.13
N LEU A 126 28.56 -18.63 -2.16
CA LEU A 126 28.50 -17.25 -1.71
C LEU A 126 29.90 -16.63 -1.72
N ASN A 127 29.95 -15.32 -1.89
CA ASN A 127 31.21 -14.60 -1.68
C ASN A 127 31.54 -14.56 -0.18
N LYS A 128 32.79 -14.69 0.16
CA LYS A 128 33.28 -14.55 1.53
C LYS A 128 33.01 -13.13 2.05
N LEU A 129 32.47 -13.00 3.25
CA LEU A 129 32.33 -11.69 3.90
C LEU A 129 33.70 -11.15 4.28
N ARG A 130 33.96 -9.87 4.00
CA ARG A 130 35.18 -9.19 4.40
C ARG A 130 35.15 -8.81 5.88
N PHE A 131 33.99 -8.46 6.39
CA PHE A 131 33.74 -7.99 7.75
C PHE A 131 32.60 -8.82 8.39
N PRO A 132 32.81 -10.10 8.74
CA PRO A 132 31.74 -10.99 9.16
C PRO A 132 31.07 -10.55 10.45
N ASP A 133 31.81 -9.88 11.34
CA ASP A 133 31.33 -9.42 12.65
C ASP A 133 30.76 -7.97 12.62
N CYS A 134 30.87 -7.29 11.48
CA CYS A 134 30.47 -5.90 11.29
C CYS A 134 29.33 -5.83 10.26
N LYS A 135 28.14 -6.30 10.62
CA LYS A 135 26.95 -6.31 9.76
C LYS A 135 25.68 -6.38 10.58
N PRO A 136 24.53 -6.00 10.05
CA PRO A 136 23.24 -6.23 10.70
C PRO A 136 23.00 -7.72 10.94
N SER A 137 22.37 -8.06 12.06
CA SER A 137 21.96 -9.43 12.38
C SER A 137 20.72 -9.85 11.57
N SER A 138 19.83 -8.89 11.31
CA SER A 138 18.56 -9.15 10.61
C SER A 138 18.20 -8.01 9.66
N MET A 139 17.50 -8.37 8.59
CA MET A 139 16.98 -7.45 7.57
C MET A 139 15.48 -7.62 7.40
N ALA A 140 14.72 -6.50 7.43
CA ALA A 140 13.31 -6.47 7.06
C ALA A 140 13.10 -5.66 5.77
N VAL A 141 11.96 -5.92 5.10
CA VAL A 141 11.60 -5.26 3.85
C VAL A 141 10.22 -4.61 3.97
N LEU A 142 10.12 -3.36 3.54
CA LEU A 142 8.85 -2.67 3.33
C LEU A 142 8.69 -2.46 1.81
N MET A 143 7.72 -3.12 1.21
CA MET A 143 7.50 -3.07 -0.24
C MET A 143 6.08 -2.60 -0.54
N VAL A 144 5.95 -1.56 -1.35
CA VAL A 144 4.65 -0.98 -1.70
C VAL A 144 4.47 -1.02 -3.22
N GLY A 145 3.39 -1.65 -3.67
CA GLY A 145 3.05 -1.83 -5.08
C GLY A 145 1.65 -1.32 -5.42
N GLY A 146 1.46 -0.87 -6.66
CA GLY A 146 0.18 -0.38 -7.17
C GLY A 146 -0.82 -1.48 -7.51
N LEU A 147 -0.35 -2.62 -8.03
CA LEU A 147 -1.19 -3.74 -8.49
C LEU A 147 -1.78 -4.53 -7.31
N LYS A 148 -2.86 -5.29 -7.55
CA LYS A 148 -3.59 -6.03 -6.51
C LYS A 148 -2.86 -7.28 -6.05
N SER A 149 -2.30 -8.07 -6.97
CA SER A 149 -1.69 -9.35 -6.62
C SER A 149 -0.36 -9.20 -5.91
N ALA A 150 -0.21 -9.82 -4.74
CA ALA A 150 1.07 -9.90 -4.02
C ALA A 150 2.10 -10.79 -4.76
N ALA A 151 1.67 -11.69 -5.64
CA ALA A 151 2.56 -12.54 -6.45
C ALA A 151 3.54 -11.72 -7.30
N HIS A 152 3.17 -10.50 -7.68
CA HIS A 152 4.07 -9.59 -8.40
C HIS A 152 5.32 -9.19 -7.61
N ALA A 153 5.30 -9.33 -6.28
CA ALA A 153 6.43 -9.00 -5.41
C ALA A 153 7.39 -10.18 -5.17
N GLU A 154 7.01 -11.42 -5.52
CA GLU A 154 7.76 -12.63 -5.18
C GLU A 154 9.22 -12.61 -5.69
N GLY A 155 9.43 -12.21 -6.96
CA GLY A 155 10.77 -12.12 -7.52
C GLY A 155 11.66 -11.08 -6.81
N ALA A 156 11.10 -9.93 -6.48
CA ALA A 156 11.80 -8.88 -5.75
C ALA A 156 12.13 -9.32 -4.31
N LEU A 157 11.18 -9.95 -3.62
CA LEU A 157 11.39 -10.49 -2.27
C LEU A 157 12.45 -11.58 -2.28
N LYS A 158 12.39 -12.52 -3.24
CA LYS A 158 13.38 -13.58 -3.36
C LYS A 158 14.80 -13.05 -3.57
N SER A 159 14.94 -11.99 -4.37
CA SER A 159 16.22 -11.29 -4.56
C SER A 159 16.75 -10.70 -3.24
N LEU A 160 15.86 -10.07 -2.44
CA LEU A 160 16.24 -9.47 -1.15
C LEU A 160 16.52 -10.54 -0.07
N GLU A 161 15.78 -11.65 -0.06
CA GLU A 161 16.09 -12.80 0.79
C GLU A 161 17.48 -13.37 0.48
N SER A 162 17.79 -13.56 -0.81
CA SER A 162 19.11 -14.04 -1.24
C SER A 162 20.22 -13.04 -0.90
N TYR A 163 19.94 -11.74 -0.94
CA TYR A 163 20.87 -10.71 -0.47
C TYR A 163 21.11 -10.84 1.02
N ALA A 164 20.06 -10.97 1.84
CA ALA A 164 20.22 -11.18 3.28
C ALA A 164 21.06 -12.45 3.58
N GLU A 165 20.74 -13.57 2.92
CA GLU A 165 21.48 -14.83 3.04
C GLU A 165 22.94 -14.66 2.64
N GLY A 166 23.23 -13.95 1.53
CA GLY A 166 24.60 -13.67 1.05
C GLY A 166 25.44 -12.86 2.04
N PHE A 167 24.81 -12.05 2.88
CA PHE A 167 25.46 -11.32 3.97
C PHE A 167 25.36 -12.02 5.33
N GLY A 168 24.79 -13.22 5.39
CA GLY A 168 24.58 -13.95 6.65
C GLY A 168 23.70 -13.20 7.64
N MET A 169 22.72 -12.44 7.14
CA MET A 169 21.68 -11.80 7.91
C MET A 169 20.43 -12.70 7.95
N ASN A 170 19.69 -12.67 9.05
CA ASN A 170 18.38 -13.27 9.09
C ASN A 170 17.40 -12.42 8.25
N PHE A 171 16.52 -13.06 7.48
CA PHE A 171 15.41 -12.36 6.85
C PHE A 171 14.27 -12.22 7.87
N GLY A 172 14.17 -11.05 8.48
CA GLY A 172 13.25 -10.74 9.58
C GLY A 172 11.81 -10.50 9.14
N GLY A 173 11.52 -10.65 7.84
CA GLY A 173 10.17 -10.54 7.30
C GLY A 173 9.96 -9.37 6.34
N ALA A 174 8.79 -9.37 5.68
CA ALA A 174 8.43 -8.36 4.72
C ALA A 174 6.99 -7.87 4.89
N LEU A 175 6.79 -6.56 4.90
CA LEU A 175 5.47 -5.95 4.73
C LEU A 175 5.28 -5.64 3.25
N VAL A 176 4.37 -6.36 2.60
CA VAL A 176 4.03 -6.15 1.19
C VAL A 176 2.66 -5.50 1.11
N ARG A 177 2.62 -4.20 0.73
CA ARG A 177 1.38 -3.47 0.54
C ARG A 177 1.09 -3.30 -0.95
N THR A 178 0.16 -4.07 -1.44
CA THR A 178 -0.40 -3.97 -2.80
C THR A 178 -1.56 -2.97 -2.84
N GLU A 179 -2.19 -2.72 -3.99
CA GLU A 179 -3.33 -1.80 -4.15
C GLU A 179 -3.06 -0.38 -3.61
N SER A 180 -1.79 0.05 -3.61
CA SER A 180 -1.40 1.31 -2.93
C SER A 180 -2.05 2.55 -3.51
N PHE A 181 -2.47 2.54 -4.77
CA PHE A 181 -3.12 3.70 -5.36
C PHE A 181 -4.56 3.88 -4.86
N ILE A 182 -5.29 2.80 -4.52
CA ILE A 182 -6.63 2.88 -3.91
C ILE A 182 -6.57 3.58 -2.54
N LEU A 183 -5.47 3.41 -1.81
CA LEU A 183 -5.26 4.08 -0.53
C LEU A 183 -5.22 5.62 -0.63
N GLN A 184 -5.00 6.15 -1.83
CA GLN A 184 -5.02 7.60 -2.07
C GLN A 184 -6.42 8.18 -2.11
N PHE A 185 -7.43 7.32 -2.26
CA PHE A 185 -8.83 7.68 -2.32
C PHE A 185 -9.45 7.42 -0.93
N ALA A 186 -9.30 8.43 -0.06
CA ALA A 186 -9.82 8.38 1.30
C ALA A 186 -11.35 8.28 1.27
N GLY A 187 -11.91 7.26 1.86
CA GLY A 187 -13.36 7.04 2.00
C GLY A 187 -13.75 5.58 1.94
N THR A 188 -12.98 4.77 1.25
CA THR A 188 -13.32 3.38 0.96
C THR A 188 -13.04 2.39 2.08
N LYS A 189 -13.06 2.57 3.27
CA LYS A 189 -12.87 1.70 4.45
C LYS A 189 -11.86 2.28 5.45
N PRO A 190 -12.22 3.36 6.13
CA PRO A 190 -11.34 4.01 7.11
C PRO A 190 -10.79 3.05 8.15
N LYS A 191 -11.60 2.07 8.58
CA LYS A 191 -11.19 1.04 9.55
C LYS A 191 -10.10 0.12 8.99
N THR A 192 -10.20 -0.29 7.73
CA THR A 192 -9.18 -1.15 7.09
C THR A 192 -7.88 -0.38 6.91
N ILE A 193 -7.95 0.89 6.47
CA ILE A 193 -6.78 1.76 6.34
C ILE A 193 -6.09 1.93 7.70
N LYS A 194 -6.82 2.26 8.76
CA LYS A 194 -6.28 2.37 10.13
C LYS A 194 -5.63 1.07 10.61
N ASN A 195 -6.20 -0.09 10.29
CA ASN A 195 -5.60 -1.37 10.64
C ASN A 195 -4.26 -1.61 9.90
N ILE A 196 -4.18 -1.22 8.62
CA ILE A 196 -2.95 -1.29 7.83
C ILE A 196 -1.90 -0.34 8.42
N GLU A 197 -2.25 0.91 8.67
CA GLU A 197 -1.36 1.91 9.27
C GLU A 197 -0.82 1.44 10.62
N HIS A 198 -1.69 0.94 11.49
CA HIS A 198 -1.31 0.40 12.79
C HIS A 198 -0.37 -0.82 12.66
N ALA A 199 -0.62 -1.69 11.67
CA ALA A 199 0.26 -2.83 11.42
C ALA A 199 1.68 -2.40 11.03
N PHE A 200 1.84 -1.35 10.21
CA PHE A 200 3.16 -0.80 9.89
C PHE A 200 3.86 -0.23 11.13
N GLN A 201 3.14 0.49 12.00
CA GLN A 201 3.70 1.00 13.25
C GLN A 201 4.09 -0.14 14.20
N GLN A 202 3.23 -1.13 14.38
CA GLN A 202 3.54 -2.32 15.20
C GLN A 202 4.74 -3.10 14.67
N ALA A 203 4.84 -3.25 13.33
CA ALA A 203 5.97 -3.93 12.71
C ALA A 203 7.31 -3.28 13.03
N GLY A 204 7.37 -1.94 13.06
CA GLY A 204 8.57 -1.21 13.43
C GLY A 204 9.01 -1.51 14.86
N ALA A 205 8.08 -1.47 15.81
CA ALA A 205 8.34 -1.80 17.21
C ALA A 205 8.79 -3.26 17.38
N GLU A 206 8.05 -4.20 16.76
CA GLU A 206 8.36 -5.64 16.86
C GLU A 206 9.71 -5.96 16.25
N PHE A 207 10.03 -5.44 15.06
CA PHE A 207 11.33 -5.68 14.43
C PHE A 207 12.51 -5.11 15.24
N ALA A 208 12.35 -3.94 15.83
CA ALA A 208 13.37 -3.35 16.68
C ALA A 208 13.70 -4.21 17.91
N VAL A 209 12.69 -4.88 18.48
CA VAL A 209 12.84 -5.70 19.69
C VAL A 209 13.24 -7.14 19.33
N SER A 210 12.48 -7.78 18.43
CA SER A 210 12.52 -9.23 18.16
C SER A 210 13.34 -9.60 16.93
N GLU A 211 13.82 -8.63 16.15
CA GLU A 211 14.56 -8.83 14.88
C GLU A 211 13.75 -9.57 13.80
N CYS A 212 12.45 -9.73 14.01
CA CYS A 212 11.51 -10.32 13.08
C CYS A 212 10.15 -9.64 13.15
N ILE A 213 9.36 -9.78 12.09
CA ILE A 213 7.98 -9.32 12.00
C ILE A 213 7.07 -10.54 11.96
N SER A 214 6.14 -10.62 12.89
CA SER A 214 5.21 -11.75 12.97
C SER A 214 4.29 -11.83 11.75
N LYS A 215 3.93 -13.04 11.36
CA LYS A 215 2.98 -13.29 10.28
C LYS A 215 1.67 -12.55 10.50
N GLN A 216 1.19 -12.45 11.73
CA GLN A 216 -0.04 -11.74 12.06
C GLN A 216 0.02 -10.26 11.68
N ILE A 217 1.14 -9.59 11.89
CA ILE A 217 1.34 -8.19 11.50
C ILE A 217 1.46 -8.09 9.98
N CYS A 218 2.21 -8.99 9.32
CA CYS A 218 2.29 -9.04 7.87
C CYS A 218 0.91 -9.21 7.22
N ASP A 219 0.08 -10.11 7.73
CA ASP A 219 -1.28 -10.34 7.23
C ASP A 219 -2.18 -9.10 7.40
N LYS A 220 -2.06 -8.37 8.52
CA LYS A 220 -2.78 -7.10 8.73
C LYS A 220 -2.32 -6.00 7.78
N ALA A 221 -1.02 -5.89 7.52
CA ALA A 221 -0.48 -4.93 6.57
C ALA A 221 -0.93 -5.21 5.12
N ALA A 222 -1.20 -6.48 4.80
CA ALA A 222 -1.64 -6.96 3.49
C ALA A 222 -3.17 -7.00 3.30
N LEU A 223 -3.97 -6.48 4.24
CA LEU A 223 -5.44 -6.48 4.12
C LEU A 223 -5.89 -5.90 2.79
N GLN A 224 -6.78 -6.62 2.11
CA GLN A 224 -7.29 -6.23 0.79
C GLN A 224 -8.24 -5.03 0.89
N LEU A 225 -8.13 -4.11 -0.07
CA LEU A 225 -9.00 -2.93 -0.20
C LEU A 225 -10.10 -3.16 -1.23
N ALA A 226 -9.74 -3.63 -2.42
CA ALA A 226 -10.69 -4.06 -3.43
C ALA A 226 -11.24 -5.45 -3.10
N PRO A 227 -12.55 -5.71 -3.29
CA PRO A 227 -13.16 -7.01 -2.98
C PRO A 227 -12.60 -8.14 -3.85
N ASP A 228 -12.38 -7.87 -5.11
CA ASP A 228 -11.91 -8.81 -6.13
C ASP A 228 -11.07 -8.12 -7.20
N ILE A 229 -10.64 -8.87 -8.21
CA ILE A 229 -9.79 -8.36 -9.28
C ILE A 229 -10.59 -7.51 -10.29
N ASP A 230 -11.84 -7.84 -10.55
CA ASP A 230 -12.67 -7.15 -11.54
C ASP A 230 -13.01 -5.73 -11.03
N TYR A 231 -13.34 -5.61 -9.74
CA TYR A 231 -13.50 -4.30 -9.09
C TYR A 231 -12.21 -3.48 -9.15
N PHE A 232 -11.08 -4.09 -8.83
CA PHE A 232 -9.77 -3.43 -8.86
C PHE A 232 -9.43 -2.93 -10.27
N GLU A 233 -9.62 -3.77 -11.29
CA GLU A 233 -9.37 -3.43 -12.69
C GLU A 233 -10.22 -2.24 -13.11
N LYS A 234 -11.53 -2.32 -12.91
CA LYS A 234 -12.46 -1.25 -13.34
C LYS A 234 -12.21 0.05 -12.61
N TYR A 235 -11.98 0.00 -11.29
CA TYR A 235 -11.61 1.17 -10.49
C TYR A 235 -10.33 1.83 -11.02
N SER A 236 -9.30 1.02 -11.32
CA SER A 236 -8.03 1.50 -11.85
C SER A 236 -8.20 2.17 -13.21
N ASN A 237 -8.98 1.55 -14.10
CA ASN A 237 -9.24 2.06 -15.44
C ASN A 237 -10.02 3.39 -15.40
N ILE A 238 -11.01 3.53 -14.50
CA ILE A 238 -11.73 4.80 -14.27
C ILE A 238 -10.75 5.90 -13.85
N TYR A 239 -9.89 5.63 -12.86
CA TYR A 239 -8.90 6.60 -12.41
C TYR A 239 -7.94 7.04 -13.52
N TRP A 240 -7.38 6.09 -14.26
CA TRP A 240 -6.43 6.41 -15.32
C TRP A 240 -7.09 7.10 -16.51
N GLN A 241 -8.38 6.85 -16.76
CA GLN A 241 -9.14 7.60 -17.74
C GLN A 241 -9.26 9.08 -17.32
N TYR A 242 -9.71 9.35 -16.08
CA TYR A 242 -9.75 10.71 -15.56
C TYR A 242 -8.37 11.37 -15.54
N ALA A 243 -7.33 10.66 -15.11
CA ALA A 243 -5.97 11.19 -15.09
C ALA A 243 -5.47 11.59 -16.49
N SER A 244 -5.77 10.76 -17.51
CA SER A 244 -5.45 11.06 -18.90
C SER A 244 -6.20 12.28 -19.43
N ASP A 245 -7.51 12.36 -19.18
CA ASP A 245 -8.35 13.44 -19.69
C ASP A 245 -8.05 14.79 -19.01
N VAL A 246 -7.79 14.76 -17.71
CA VAL A 246 -7.33 15.92 -16.94
C VAL A 246 -5.97 16.41 -17.45
N SER A 247 -5.03 15.49 -17.67
CA SER A 247 -3.69 15.82 -18.18
C SER A 247 -3.73 16.49 -19.58
N LYS A 248 -4.58 15.99 -20.50
CA LYS A 248 -4.74 16.57 -21.85
C LYS A 248 -5.18 18.02 -21.84
N ARG A 249 -5.92 18.45 -20.82
CA ARG A 249 -6.39 19.84 -20.64
C ARG A 249 -5.51 20.66 -19.69
N GLY A 250 -4.36 20.15 -19.27
CA GLY A 250 -3.41 20.85 -18.38
C GLY A 250 -3.80 20.86 -16.90
N GLY A 251 -4.74 20.00 -16.48
CA GLY A 251 -5.14 19.86 -15.09
C GLY A 251 -4.18 19.03 -14.26
N THR A 252 -4.49 18.83 -12.98
CA THR A 252 -3.62 18.19 -12.01
C THR A 252 -4.05 16.77 -11.67
N ILE A 253 -3.11 15.98 -11.12
CA ILE A 253 -3.40 14.63 -10.63
C ILE A 253 -4.41 14.65 -9.46
N ASP A 254 -4.45 15.72 -8.67
CA ASP A 254 -5.41 15.84 -7.57
C ASP A 254 -6.83 16.10 -8.08
N GLU A 255 -6.97 16.83 -9.17
CA GLU A 255 -8.26 16.95 -9.89
C GLU A 255 -8.74 15.58 -10.40
N ALA A 256 -7.86 14.77 -10.97
CA ALA A 256 -8.21 13.41 -11.40
C ALA A 256 -8.66 12.52 -10.22
N LYS A 257 -8.05 12.66 -9.06
CA LYS A 257 -8.48 11.96 -7.83
C LYS A 257 -9.86 12.41 -7.39
N GLU A 258 -10.13 13.72 -7.42
CA GLU A 258 -11.44 14.26 -7.06
C GLU A 258 -12.54 13.72 -7.98
N LEU A 259 -12.31 13.75 -9.30
CA LEU A 259 -13.25 13.17 -10.28
C LEU A 259 -13.47 11.67 -10.02
N THR A 260 -12.42 10.92 -9.72
CA THR A 260 -12.51 9.49 -9.37
C THR A 260 -13.38 9.27 -8.14
N ASN A 261 -13.19 10.07 -7.08
CA ASN A 261 -14.00 9.99 -5.87
C ASN A 261 -15.46 10.35 -6.08
N ARG A 262 -15.79 11.01 -7.17
CA ARG A 262 -17.15 11.42 -7.57
C ARG A 262 -17.72 10.56 -8.70
N ASP A 263 -17.01 9.51 -9.12
CA ASP A 263 -17.48 8.65 -10.19
C ASP A 263 -18.71 7.83 -9.73
N PRO A 264 -19.83 7.87 -10.48
CA PRO A 264 -21.07 7.20 -10.12
C PRO A 264 -20.90 5.68 -9.95
N TRP A 265 -20.05 5.03 -10.76
CA TRP A 265 -19.81 3.59 -10.65
C TRP A 265 -19.14 3.26 -9.32
N ILE A 266 -18.08 4.00 -8.97
CA ILE A 266 -17.33 3.83 -7.72
C ILE A 266 -18.26 4.02 -6.53
N LEU A 267 -19.01 5.14 -6.50
CA LEU A 267 -19.88 5.47 -5.37
C LEU A 267 -21.04 4.47 -5.21
N MET A 268 -21.63 3.99 -6.31
CA MET A 268 -22.69 2.98 -6.23
C MET A 268 -22.17 1.63 -5.70
N HIS A 269 -20.97 1.23 -6.11
CA HIS A 269 -20.33 0.02 -5.57
C HIS A 269 -19.94 0.19 -4.10
N GLU A 270 -19.44 1.35 -3.68
CA GLU A 270 -19.14 1.62 -2.27
C GLU A 270 -20.43 1.67 -1.44
N MET A 271 -21.50 2.28 -1.95
CA MET A 271 -22.80 2.25 -1.31
C MET A 271 -23.29 0.82 -1.09
N SER A 272 -23.25 -0.03 -2.12
CA SER A 272 -23.63 -1.44 -1.96
C SER A 272 -22.80 -2.14 -0.88
N ARG A 273 -21.49 -1.88 -0.82
CA ARG A 273 -20.57 -2.49 0.15
C ARG A 273 -20.70 -1.94 1.58
N SER A 274 -21.34 -0.77 1.74
CA SER A 274 -21.58 -0.17 3.04
C SER A 274 -22.82 -0.74 3.76
N ILE A 275 -23.46 -1.77 3.18
CA ILE A 275 -24.66 -2.37 3.76
C ILE A 275 -24.50 -2.67 5.26
N ASP A 276 -25.49 -2.28 6.06
CA ASP A 276 -25.56 -2.66 7.47
C ASP A 276 -26.22 -4.05 7.59
N PRO A 277 -25.47 -5.10 7.99
CA PRO A 277 -25.99 -6.45 8.05
C PRO A 277 -27.05 -6.63 9.16
N VAL A 278 -27.04 -5.78 10.20
CA VAL A 278 -28.03 -5.83 11.29
C VAL A 278 -29.33 -5.17 10.85
N ALA A 279 -29.26 -3.96 10.31
CA ALA A 279 -30.44 -3.24 9.81
C ALA A 279 -31.14 -3.96 8.65
N THR A 280 -30.40 -4.77 7.89
CA THR A 280 -30.90 -5.52 6.73
C THR A 280 -31.07 -7.03 6.98
N SER A 281 -30.93 -7.52 8.21
CA SER A 281 -30.97 -8.95 8.56
C SER A 281 -32.28 -9.66 8.14
N GLY A 282 -33.40 -8.95 8.17
CA GLY A 282 -34.73 -9.43 7.74
C GLY A 282 -35.16 -8.92 6.36
N LEU A 283 -34.31 -8.11 5.69
CA LEU A 283 -34.68 -7.46 4.43
C LEU A 283 -34.36 -8.37 3.23
N LYS A 284 -35.38 -8.47 2.33
CA LYS A 284 -35.20 -8.96 0.96
C LYS A 284 -35.82 -7.92 0.04
N ALA A 285 -34.97 -7.17 -0.66
CA ALA A 285 -35.42 -6.07 -1.51
C ALA A 285 -34.44 -5.79 -2.64
N THR A 286 -34.98 -5.31 -3.77
CA THR A 286 -34.24 -4.94 -4.97
C THR A 286 -34.42 -3.44 -5.23
N PHE A 287 -33.31 -2.70 -5.13
CA PHE A 287 -33.24 -1.26 -5.36
C PHE A 287 -32.66 -1.01 -6.76
N GLN A 288 -33.38 -0.34 -7.61
CA GLN A 288 -32.89 0.06 -8.93
C GLN A 288 -32.64 1.58 -8.95
N PHE A 289 -31.44 1.98 -9.40
CA PHE A 289 -31.02 3.36 -9.55
C PHE A 289 -30.84 3.66 -11.03
N GLU A 290 -31.55 4.66 -11.54
CA GLU A 290 -31.48 5.06 -12.93
C GLU A 290 -30.87 6.46 -13.06
N PHE A 291 -29.82 6.59 -13.87
CA PHE A 291 -29.12 7.83 -14.17
C PHE A 291 -29.22 8.14 -15.67
N PRO A 292 -30.32 8.79 -16.13
CA PRO A 292 -30.55 9.03 -17.55
C PRO A 292 -29.51 9.92 -18.22
N ASP A 293 -28.92 10.86 -17.45
CA ASP A 293 -27.90 11.79 -17.92
C ASP A 293 -26.61 11.10 -18.41
N ILE A 294 -26.32 9.92 -17.88
CA ILE A 294 -25.16 9.11 -18.27
C ILE A 294 -25.56 7.74 -18.87
N GLY A 295 -26.86 7.49 -19.06
CA GLY A 295 -27.39 6.24 -19.61
C GLY A 295 -27.07 5.00 -18.79
N LYS A 296 -26.95 5.11 -17.44
CA LYS A 296 -26.57 4.02 -16.56
C LYS A 296 -27.71 3.60 -15.64
N VAL A 297 -27.77 2.29 -15.39
CA VAL A 297 -28.66 1.68 -14.40
C VAL A 297 -27.84 0.81 -13.47
N PHE A 298 -28.08 0.94 -12.17
CA PHE A 298 -27.49 0.06 -11.15
C PHE A 298 -28.62 -0.60 -10.36
N THR A 299 -28.49 -1.91 -10.13
CA THR A 299 -29.42 -2.65 -9.30
C THR A 299 -28.69 -3.21 -8.10
N ILE A 300 -29.14 -2.87 -6.88
CA ILE A 300 -28.63 -3.42 -5.62
C ILE A 300 -29.72 -4.38 -5.06
N THR A 301 -29.40 -5.66 -5.05
CA THR A 301 -30.25 -6.68 -4.41
C THR A 301 -29.74 -6.95 -3.01
N VAL A 302 -30.60 -6.77 -2.02
CA VAL A 302 -30.35 -7.06 -0.60
C VAL A 302 -31.04 -8.36 -0.22
N ASN A 303 -30.31 -9.24 0.44
CA ASN A 303 -30.86 -10.48 0.99
C ASN A 303 -30.18 -10.81 2.32
N LYS A 304 -30.92 -10.64 3.43
CA LYS A 304 -30.51 -11.01 4.79
C LYS A 304 -29.10 -10.53 5.16
N GLY A 305 -28.87 -9.23 5.10
CA GLY A 305 -27.61 -8.62 5.49
C GLY A 305 -26.49 -8.66 4.42
N LYS A 306 -26.78 -9.19 3.24
CA LYS A 306 -25.84 -9.20 2.09
C LYS A 306 -26.40 -8.39 0.94
N SER A 307 -25.53 -7.74 0.20
CA SER A 307 -25.87 -7.00 -1.03
C SER A 307 -25.10 -7.55 -2.23
N LEU A 308 -25.74 -7.45 -3.39
CA LEU A 308 -25.14 -7.68 -4.70
C LEU A 308 -25.51 -6.49 -5.59
N ILE A 309 -24.54 -5.93 -6.28
CA ILE A 309 -24.77 -4.86 -7.26
C ILE A 309 -24.53 -5.37 -8.67
N THR A 310 -25.38 -4.95 -9.62
CA THR A 310 -25.24 -5.18 -11.06
C THR A 310 -25.47 -3.88 -11.83
N GLU A 311 -24.97 -3.80 -13.06
CA GLU A 311 -25.14 -2.63 -13.97
C GLU A 311 -26.29 -2.86 -14.98
N THR A 312 -27.30 -3.60 -14.60
CA THR A 312 -28.46 -3.94 -15.44
C THR A 312 -29.75 -3.63 -14.69
N ALA A 313 -30.80 -3.34 -15.43
CA ALA A 313 -32.15 -3.20 -14.85
C ALA A 313 -32.64 -4.57 -14.33
N ALA A 314 -33.39 -4.53 -13.23
CA ALA A 314 -34.08 -5.70 -12.71
C ALA A 314 -35.45 -5.83 -13.38
N ASP A 315 -35.91 -7.09 -13.56
CA ASP A 315 -37.25 -7.35 -14.11
C ASP A 315 -38.37 -6.80 -13.22
N LYS A 316 -38.23 -6.93 -11.91
CA LYS A 316 -39.21 -6.49 -10.91
C LYS A 316 -38.50 -5.87 -9.70
N PRO A 317 -38.05 -4.63 -9.80
CA PRO A 317 -37.47 -3.95 -8.63
C PRO A 317 -38.57 -3.59 -7.63
N ASP A 318 -38.26 -3.71 -6.33
CA ASP A 318 -39.18 -3.26 -5.28
C ASP A 318 -39.29 -1.74 -5.23
N ILE A 319 -38.21 -1.06 -5.59
CA ILE A 319 -38.15 0.39 -5.74
C ILE A 319 -37.24 0.79 -6.91
N VAL A 320 -37.70 1.79 -7.69
CA VAL A 320 -36.88 2.48 -8.68
C VAL A 320 -36.64 3.93 -8.20
N ILE A 321 -35.37 4.32 -8.20
CA ILE A 321 -34.89 5.65 -7.82
C ILE A 321 -34.25 6.26 -9.06
N LYS A 322 -34.92 7.24 -9.66
CA LYS A 322 -34.43 7.91 -10.88
C LYS A 322 -34.00 9.33 -10.53
N SER A 323 -32.78 9.69 -10.89
CA SER A 323 -32.23 11.05 -10.73
C SER A 323 -31.13 11.29 -11.75
N SER A 324 -30.63 12.51 -11.87
CA SER A 324 -29.34 12.71 -12.54
C SER A 324 -28.19 12.21 -11.67
N SER A 325 -27.11 11.76 -12.32
CA SER A 325 -25.95 11.17 -11.62
C SER A 325 -25.32 12.17 -10.64
N HIS A 326 -25.20 13.45 -11.00
CA HIS A 326 -24.61 14.48 -10.15
C HIS A 326 -25.41 14.73 -8.86
N ILE A 327 -26.74 14.63 -8.90
CA ILE A 327 -27.59 14.72 -7.69
C ILE A 327 -27.31 13.55 -6.76
N TRP A 328 -27.25 12.31 -7.32
CA TRP A 328 -26.99 11.14 -6.51
C TRP A 328 -25.57 11.13 -5.92
N VAL A 329 -24.59 11.55 -6.70
CA VAL A 329 -23.22 11.78 -6.24
C VAL A 329 -23.19 12.77 -5.07
N GLY A 330 -23.87 13.92 -5.21
CA GLY A 330 -23.94 14.92 -4.13
C GLY A 330 -24.60 14.40 -2.86
N ILE A 331 -25.59 13.49 -2.96
CA ILE A 331 -26.22 12.82 -1.82
C ILE A 331 -25.19 11.86 -1.14
N LEU A 332 -24.52 11.03 -1.90
CA LEU A 332 -23.54 10.08 -1.36
C LEU A 332 -22.32 10.80 -0.74
N GLN A 333 -21.96 11.97 -1.25
CA GLN A 333 -20.93 12.85 -0.69
C GLN A 333 -21.43 13.72 0.48
N ARG A 334 -22.73 13.63 0.86
CA ARG A 334 -23.38 14.44 1.90
C ARG A 334 -23.43 15.94 1.61
N GLU A 335 -23.31 16.34 0.36
CA GLU A 335 -23.46 17.72 -0.11
C GLU A 335 -24.93 18.10 -0.30
N LEU A 336 -25.79 17.11 -0.58
CA LEU A 336 -27.21 17.28 -0.86
C LEU A 336 -28.07 16.42 0.09
N ASP A 337 -29.19 16.99 0.52
CA ASP A 337 -30.18 16.27 1.32
C ASP A 337 -31.15 15.49 0.42
N PRO A 338 -31.24 14.15 0.52
CA PRO A 338 -32.07 13.33 -0.36
C PRO A 338 -33.56 13.65 -0.27
N LEU A 339 -34.08 14.08 0.90
CA LEU A 339 -35.49 14.43 1.07
C LEU A 339 -35.82 15.76 0.40
N LYS A 340 -34.89 16.73 0.46
CA LYS A 340 -35.03 18.00 -0.27
C LYS A 340 -34.99 17.77 -1.77
N GLN A 341 -34.08 16.93 -2.27
CA GLN A 341 -34.01 16.64 -3.71
C GLN A 341 -35.27 15.90 -4.19
N PHE A 342 -35.82 15.01 -3.39
CA PHE A 342 -37.10 14.38 -3.69
C PHE A 342 -38.25 15.40 -3.72
N ALA A 343 -38.35 16.31 -2.74
CA ALA A 343 -39.37 17.34 -2.68
C ALA A 343 -39.30 18.32 -3.87
N ASN A 344 -38.09 18.58 -4.36
CA ASN A 344 -37.86 19.46 -5.54
C ASN A 344 -38.12 18.75 -6.89
N GLY A 345 -38.43 17.44 -6.88
CA GLY A 345 -38.66 16.66 -8.10
C GLY A 345 -37.38 16.18 -8.81
N GLU A 346 -36.21 16.41 -8.21
CA GLU A 346 -34.90 15.95 -8.76
C GLU A 346 -34.71 14.44 -8.59
N ILE A 347 -35.46 13.82 -7.68
CA ILE A 347 -35.54 12.38 -7.48
C ILE A 347 -36.98 11.93 -7.74
N VAL A 348 -37.13 11.00 -8.66
CA VAL A 348 -38.41 10.36 -8.95
C VAL A 348 -38.41 8.94 -8.40
N LEU A 349 -39.43 8.57 -7.63
CA LEU A 349 -39.57 7.25 -7.03
C LEU A 349 -40.76 6.50 -7.59
N SER A 350 -40.56 5.23 -7.95
CA SER A 350 -41.66 4.28 -8.22
C SER A 350 -41.48 2.98 -7.42
N GLY A 351 -42.57 2.31 -7.06
CA GLY A 351 -42.53 1.15 -6.17
C GLY A 351 -42.68 1.51 -4.69
N ASP A 352 -42.08 0.73 -3.79
CA ASP A 352 -42.18 0.89 -2.34
C ASP A 352 -41.31 2.05 -1.82
N LYS A 353 -41.93 3.23 -1.69
CA LYS A 353 -41.28 4.43 -1.18
C LYS A 353 -40.83 4.34 0.29
N SER A 354 -41.30 3.33 1.06
CA SER A 354 -40.83 3.14 2.43
C SER A 354 -39.36 2.70 2.50
N LEU A 355 -38.89 2.02 1.46
CA LEU A 355 -37.50 1.61 1.31
C LEU A 355 -36.55 2.81 1.15
N PHE A 356 -36.98 3.84 0.40
CA PHE A 356 -36.20 5.07 0.25
C PHE A 356 -36.00 5.82 1.56
N ARG A 357 -37.05 5.91 2.40
CA ARG A 357 -36.98 6.57 3.70
C ARG A 357 -35.95 5.93 4.65
N LYS A 358 -35.74 4.61 4.50
CA LYS A 358 -34.81 3.82 5.32
C LYS A 358 -33.45 3.60 4.65
N LEU A 359 -33.21 4.16 3.49
CA LEU A 359 -31.99 3.92 2.71
C LEU A 359 -30.72 4.20 3.51
N HIS A 360 -30.71 5.29 4.29
CA HIS A 360 -29.59 5.68 5.16
C HIS A 360 -29.30 4.70 6.29
N LEU A 361 -30.31 3.90 6.71
CA LEU A 361 -30.13 2.82 7.69
C LEU A 361 -29.56 1.57 7.04
N TYR A 362 -29.99 1.28 5.81
CA TYR A 362 -29.57 0.08 5.08
C TYR A 362 -28.14 0.23 4.52
N PHE A 363 -27.82 1.43 4.07
CA PHE A 363 -26.53 1.77 3.46
C PHE A 363 -25.96 3.02 4.16
N PRO A 364 -25.47 2.86 5.40
CA PRO A 364 -24.83 3.97 6.09
C PRO A 364 -23.60 4.43 5.32
N PRO A 365 -23.31 5.73 5.31
CA PRO A 365 -22.12 6.24 4.67
C PRO A 365 -20.86 5.58 5.23
N PRO A 366 -19.85 5.28 4.41
CA PRO A 366 -18.59 4.72 4.88
C PRO A 366 -17.96 5.63 5.95
N GLY A 367 -17.63 5.06 7.11
CA GLY A 367 -16.90 5.78 8.17
C GLY A 367 -17.69 6.22 9.40
N LEU A 368 -18.89 5.71 9.63
CA LEU A 368 -19.56 5.76 10.95
C LEU A 368 -19.31 4.49 11.74
#